data_e5f14231e134e598eef411bf84311486
#
_entry.id   e5f14231e134e598eef411bf84311486
#
_cell.length_a   1.000
_cell.length_b   1.000
_cell.length_c   1.000
_cell.angle_alpha   90.00
_cell.angle_beta   90.00
_cell.angle_gamma   90.00
#
_symmetry.space_group_name_H-M   'P 1'
#
loop_
_entity.id
_entity.type
_entity.pdbx_description
1 polymer ?
#
loop_
_entity_poly.entity_id
_entity_poly.type
_entity_poly.pdbx_seq_one_letter_code
_entity_poly.pdbx_strand_id
1 'polypeptide(L)'
;MISLVYSPEYAKHHTGTHPENQRRLESIMNYLQEEGELEKLDIQEPVPASSEDILRVHTPHHLNYLKSFSEKGGGYLDFDTFASPQSYEIARLAAGGAIKASELVLNQDYDFAYSLARPPGHHATGNRAMGFCLINNLAVALEYVRKRYGLKKFIIFDFDAHYGNGTAEIFYHDPQILYISIHQDPHTIFPGEGFIEEMGSGEGKGFNLNIPMPPGSKTSDYIYILEKILETAYTEFKADFSFLDVGFDGHMEDPLSSLHLDDNFYPWIGCHLQKLTPKMVLVLEGGYCYDAMARSNLKMIKVLRDKITNEDRWQAQGELKVKDEIKRIFKKIQDTFSPYFTF
;
A
#
# COMPACT_ATOMS: atom_id res chain seq x y z
N MET A 1 -16.02 10.75 -5.87
CA MET A 1 -14.91 11.72 -6.19
C MET A 1 -13.63 11.24 -5.53
N ILE A 2 -12.45 11.49 -6.15
CA ILE A 2 -11.13 11.22 -5.58
C ILE A 2 -10.36 12.53 -5.39
N SER A 3 -9.64 12.68 -4.27
CA SER A 3 -8.66 13.74 -4.03
C SER A 3 -7.25 13.15 -3.97
N LEU A 4 -6.26 13.90 -4.44
CA LEU A 4 -4.85 13.58 -4.25
C LEU A 4 -4.30 14.39 -3.07
N VAL A 5 -3.53 13.75 -2.21
CA VAL A 5 -2.75 14.42 -1.17
C VAL A 5 -1.30 14.38 -1.59
N TYR A 6 -0.75 15.55 -1.92
CA TYR A 6 0.60 15.68 -2.47
C TYR A 6 1.29 16.96 -2.00
N SER A 7 2.60 16.91 -1.85
CA SER A 7 3.44 18.09 -1.63
C SER A 7 4.76 17.98 -2.40
N PRO A 8 5.22 19.06 -3.06
CA PRO A 8 6.55 19.10 -3.67
C PRO A 8 7.68 18.97 -2.64
N GLU A 9 7.40 19.19 -1.36
CA GLU A 9 8.35 19.04 -0.27
C GLU A 9 8.89 17.60 -0.14
N TYR A 10 8.14 16.62 -0.63
CA TYR A 10 8.59 15.22 -0.68
C TYR A 10 9.91 15.04 -1.43
N ALA A 11 10.24 15.94 -2.37
CA ALA A 11 11.53 15.95 -3.07
C ALA A 11 12.73 16.17 -2.13
N LYS A 12 12.53 16.75 -0.95
CA LYS A 12 13.60 17.00 0.03
C LYS A 12 14.10 15.76 0.76
N HIS A 13 13.41 14.64 0.65
CA HIS A 13 13.99 13.34 0.99
C HIS A 13 14.97 12.93 -0.11
N HIS A 14 16.20 13.43 -0.01
CA HIS A 14 17.22 13.23 -1.03
C HIS A 14 17.93 11.89 -0.85
N THR A 15 17.71 10.98 -1.78
CA THR A 15 18.30 9.64 -1.81
C THR A 15 19.31 9.45 -2.95
N GLY A 16 19.65 10.52 -3.68
CA GLY A 16 20.61 10.50 -4.78
C GLY A 16 20.15 9.61 -5.95
N THR A 17 20.97 8.59 -6.28
CA THR A 17 20.69 7.64 -7.36
C THR A 17 19.94 6.39 -6.91
N HIS A 18 19.47 6.37 -5.68
CA HIS A 18 18.68 5.26 -5.14
C HIS A 18 17.41 5.05 -5.97
N PRO A 19 16.89 3.82 -6.15
CA PRO A 19 15.61 3.58 -6.84
C PRO A 19 14.46 4.39 -6.25
N GLU A 20 14.34 4.41 -4.92
CA GLU A 20 13.39 5.26 -4.20
C GLU A 20 13.94 6.69 -4.16
N ASN A 21 13.56 7.53 -5.12
CA ASN A 21 13.97 8.94 -5.24
C ASN A 21 12.81 9.82 -5.72
N GLN A 22 13.04 11.13 -5.77
CA GLN A 22 12.01 12.11 -6.10
C GLN A 22 11.36 11.93 -7.48
N ARG A 23 12.09 11.33 -8.45
CA ARG A 23 11.55 11.12 -9.81
C ARG A 23 10.31 10.25 -9.84
N ARG A 24 10.12 9.41 -8.82
CA ARG A 24 8.90 8.59 -8.67
C ARG A 24 7.65 9.46 -8.68
N LEU A 25 7.60 10.48 -7.82
CA LEU A 25 6.44 11.39 -7.76
C LEU A 25 6.44 12.39 -8.91
N GLU A 26 7.61 12.91 -9.29
CA GLU A 26 7.74 13.81 -10.44
C GLU A 26 7.18 13.17 -11.71
N SER A 27 7.44 11.89 -11.98
CA SER A 27 6.93 11.20 -13.16
C SER A 27 5.40 11.06 -13.14
N ILE A 28 4.80 10.75 -11.97
CA ILE A 28 3.34 10.69 -11.83
C ILE A 28 2.72 12.06 -12.11
N MET A 29 3.22 13.10 -11.43
CA MET A 29 2.64 14.44 -11.54
C MET A 29 2.79 15.03 -12.94
N ASN A 30 3.96 14.86 -13.57
CA ASN A 30 4.20 15.30 -14.94
C ASN A 30 3.30 14.57 -15.93
N TYR A 31 3.15 13.25 -15.80
CA TYR A 31 2.29 12.47 -16.68
C TYR A 31 0.80 12.83 -16.52
N LEU A 32 0.34 13.08 -15.29
CA LEU A 32 -1.01 13.58 -15.05
C LEU A 32 -1.22 14.97 -15.70
N GLN A 33 -0.20 15.83 -15.69
CA GLN A 33 -0.24 17.14 -16.34
C GLN A 33 -0.27 17.01 -17.87
N GLU A 34 0.60 16.21 -18.45
CA GLU A 34 0.71 15.96 -19.89
C GLU A 34 -0.59 15.39 -20.48
N GLU A 35 -1.25 14.51 -19.74
CA GLU A 35 -2.53 13.90 -20.13
C GLU A 35 -3.76 14.79 -19.86
N GLY A 36 -3.55 16.02 -19.31
CA GLY A 36 -4.61 16.97 -18.97
C GLY A 36 -5.57 16.45 -17.88
N GLU A 37 -5.06 15.61 -17.00
CA GLU A 37 -5.84 15.02 -15.90
C GLU A 37 -5.64 15.74 -14.56
N LEU A 38 -4.53 16.45 -14.41
CA LEU A 38 -4.19 17.13 -13.16
C LEU A 38 -5.23 18.22 -12.81
N GLU A 39 -5.74 18.94 -13.81
CA GLU A 39 -6.76 19.99 -13.63
C GLU A 39 -8.14 19.45 -13.21
N LYS A 40 -8.36 18.14 -13.36
CA LYS A 40 -9.62 17.44 -13.00
C LYS A 40 -9.58 16.87 -11.60
N LEU A 41 -8.45 17.01 -10.91
CA LEU A 41 -8.21 16.43 -9.59
C LEU A 41 -8.10 17.57 -8.56
N ASP A 42 -8.66 17.32 -7.39
CA ASP A 42 -8.41 18.19 -6.25
C ASP A 42 -7.14 17.73 -5.53
N ILE A 43 -6.17 18.63 -5.42
CA ILE A 43 -4.89 18.37 -4.78
C ILE A 43 -4.85 19.08 -3.44
N GLN A 44 -4.69 18.33 -2.38
CA GLN A 44 -4.62 18.80 -1.01
C GLN A 44 -3.20 18.67 -0.47
N GLU A 45 -2.72 19.73 0.19
CA GLU A 45 -1.41 19.70 0.83
C GLU A 45 -1.50 19.04 2.22
N PRO A 46 -0.58 18.11 2.54
CA PRO A 46 -0.49 17.54 3.87
C PRO A 46 0.21 18.48 4.86
N VAL A 47 0.01 18.22 6.14
CA VAL A 47 0.85 18.75 7.21
C VAL A 47 1.59 17.62 7.90
N PRO A 48 2.79 17.82 8.45
CA PRO A 48 3.53 16.75 9.13
C PRO A 48 2.72 16.15 10.28
N ALA A 49 2.67 14.81 10.35
CA ALA A 49 2.07 14.10 11.48
C ALA A 49 2.72 14.55 12.80
N SER A 50 1.91 14.68 13.84
CA SER A 50 2.42 15.00 15.18
C SER A 50 3.24 13.84 15.74
N SER A 51 4.16 14.14 16.63
CA SER A 51 4.89 13.07 17.35
C SER A 51 3.93 12.19 18.17
N GLU A 52 2.84 12.74 18.67
CA GLU A 52 1.82 11.97 19.38
C GLU A 52 1.17 10.92 18.49
N ASP A 53 0.81 11.28 17.27
CA ASP A 53 0.19 10.35 16.32
C ASP A 53 1.16 9.25 15.88
N ILE A 54 2.43 9.61 15.60
CA ILE A 54 3.46 8.65 15.22
C ILE A 54 3.75 7.67 16.38
N LEU A 55 3.78 8.17 17.62
CA LEU A 55 4.01 7.34 18.79
C LEU A 55 2.86 6.38 19.17
N ARG A 56 1.74 6.41 18.46
CA ARG A 56 0.70 5.37 18.55
C ARG A 56 1.14 4.06 17.88
N VAL A 57 2.10 4.17 16.95
CA VAL A 57 2.61 3.05 16.13
C VAL A 57 4.06 2.76 16.45
N HIS A 58 4.89 3.79 16.45
CA HIS A 58 6.33 3.66 16.60
C HIS A 58 6.79 3.94 18.04
N THR A 59 7.86 3.26 18.46
CA THR A 59 8.44 3.50 19.78
C THR A 59 9.10 4.88 19.86
N PRO A 60 9.16 5.49 21.06
CA PRO A 60 9.94 6.72 21.28
C PRO A 60 11.41 6.58 20.89
N HIS A 61 11.98 5.38 21.05
CA HIS A 61 13.36 5.08 20.64
C HIS A 61 13.53 5.25 19.15
N HIS A 62 12.65 4.62 18.34
CA HIS A 62 12.69 4.71 16.88
C HIS A 62 12.58 6.15 16.38
N LEU A 63 11.60 6.89 16.89
CA LEU A 63 11.36 8.27 16.47
C LEU A 63 12.55 9.20 16.80
N ASN A 64 13.09 9.08 18.02
CA ASN A 64 14.26 9.85 18.45
C ASN A 64 15.53 9.46 17.67
N TYR A 65 15.68 8.16 17.36
CA TYR A 65 16.79 7.68 16.55
C TYR A 65 16.76 8.28 15.14
N LEU A 66 15.63 8.20 14.44
CA LEU A 66 15.46 8.79 13.11
C LEU A 66 15.75 10.30 13.09
N LYS A 67 15.19 11.01 14.07
CA LYS A 67 15.43 12.46 14.23
C LYS A 67 16.91 12.76 14.39
N SER A 68 17.55 12.14 15.38
CA SER A 68 18.98 12.36 15.65
C SER A 68 19.88 11.93 14.50
N PHE A 69 19.51 10.87 13.78
CA PHE A 69 20.26 10.37 12.63
C PHE A 69 20.21 11.38 11.47
N SER A 70 19.05 11.90 11.15
CA SER A 70 18.87 12.93 10.13
C SER A 70 19.60 14.23 10.52
N GLU A 71 19.48 14.71 11.75
CA GLU A 71 20.16 15.92 12.25
C GLU A 71 21.69 15.81 12.19
N LYS A 72 22.25 14.62 12.27
CA LYS A 72 23.69 14.35 12.15
C LYS A 72 24.19 14.22 10.71
N GLY A 73 23.32 14.43 9.73
CA GLY A 73 23.67 14.38 8.32
C GLY A 73 23.10 13.19 7.56
N GLY A 74 22.45 12.25 8.23
CA GLY A 74 21.86 11.07 7.60
C GLY A 74 22.88 10.01 7.18
N GLY A 75 22.50 9.16 6.23
CA GLY A 75 23.26 8.01 5.74
C GLY A 75 22.39 6.79 5.54
N TYR A 76 22.98 5.60 5.53
CA TYR A 76 22.27 4.32 5.48
C TYR A 76 21.88 3.87 6.88
N LEU A 77 20.58 3.59 7.09
CA LEU A 77 20.03 3.05 8.34
C LEU A 77 20.18 1.53 8.42
N ASP A 78 20.14 0.89 7.27
CA ASP A 78 20.46 -0.51 7.05
C ASP A 78 21.16 -0.69 5.68
N PHE A 79 21.04 -1.87 5.06
CA PHE A 79 21.74 -2.18 3.81
C PHE A 79 21.30 -1.26 2.64
N ASP A 80 20.02 -0.88 2.58
CA ASP A 80 19.45 -0.13 1.46
C ASP A 80 18.45 0.99 1.87
N THR A 81 18.21 1.20 3.14
CA THR A 81 17.35 2.28 3.62
C THR A 81 18.17 3.53 3.92
N PHE A 82 18.01 4.54 3.09
CA PHE A 82 18.75 5.79 3.22
C PHE A 82 17.92 6.91 3.83
N ALA A 83 18.54 7.73 4.70
CA ALA A 83 17.96 8.96 5.22
C ALA A 83 18.90 10.13 4.97
N SER A 84 18.38 11.24 4.46
CA SER A 84 19.06 12.54 4.32
C SER A 84 18.81 13.42 5.54
N PRO A 85 19.47 14.59 5.67
CA PRO A 85 19.20 15.52 6.78
C PRO A 85 17.74 15.92 6.94
N GLN A 86 16.96 15.97 5.86
CA GLN A 86 15.55 16.35 5.87
C GLN A 86 14.60 15.16 6.01
N SER A 87 15.10 13.93 5.91
CA SER A 87 14.25 12.72 5.79
C SER A 87 13.32 12.51 6.97
N TYR A 88 13.74 12.86 8.19
CA TYR A 88 12.85 12.79 9.35
C TYR A 88 11.60 13.66 9.21
N GLU A 89 11.77 14.92 8.80
CA GLU A 89 10.63 15.84 8.62
C GLU A 89 9.77 15.43 7.42
N ILE A 90 10.39 14.92 6.35
CA ILE A 90 9.64 14.46 5.18
C ILE A 90 8.89 13.14 5.46
N ALA A 91 9.45 12.23 6.25
CA ALA A 91 8.73 11.03 6.68
C ALA A 91 7.51 11.38 7.57
N ARG A 92 7.64 12.39 8.43
CA ARG A 92 6.48 12.93 9.18
C ARG A 92 5.43 13.52 8.24
N LEU A 93 5.86 14.23 7.19
CA LEU A 93 4.96 14.79 6.17
C LEU A 93 4.26 13.67 5.39
N ALA A 94 4.96 12.57 5.07
CA ALA A 94 4.38 11.40 4.40
C ALA A 94 3.27 10.75 5.26
N ALA A 95 3.55 10.50 6.53
CA ALA A 95 2.53 10.01 7.47
C ALA A 95 1.35 11.00 7.62
N GLY A 96 1.64 12.30 7.64
CA GLY A 96 0.62 13.36 7.63
C GLY A 96 -0.22 13.37 6.36
N GLY A 97 0.35 12.96 5.22
CA GLY A 97 -0.38 12.77 3.96
C GLY A 97 -1.44 11.68 4.05
N ALA A 98 -1.10 10.55 4.65
CA ALA A 98 -2.05 9.45 4.87
C ALA A 98 -3.15 9.84 5.89
N ILE A 99 -2.81 10.59 6.94
CA ILE A 99 -3.80 11.18 7.87
C ILE A 99 -4.75 12.11 7.12
N LYS A 100 -4.22 13.05 6.34
CA LYS A 100 -5.02 14.00 5.57
C LYS A 100 -5.97 13.31 4.60
N ALA A 101 -5.48 12.29 3.89
CA ALA A 101 -6.31 11.47 3.01
C ALA A 101 -7.48 10.81 3.78
N SER A 102 -7.20 10.31 4.97
CA SER A 102 -8.22 9.69 5.83
C SER A 102 -9.29 10.70 6.28
N GLU A 103 -8.88 11.91 6.67
CA GLU A 103 -9.81 12.98 7.06
C GLU A 103 -10.74 13.37 5.91
N LEU A 104 -10.20 13.51 4.69
CA LEU A 104 -10.99 13.86 3.50
C LEU A 104 -12.12 12.84 3.22
N VAL A 105 -11.82 11.55 3.37
CA VAL A 105 -12.82 10.50 3.16
C VAL A 105 -13.82 10.40 4.32
N LEU A 106 -13.37 10.53 5.56
CA LEU A 106 -14.23 10.40 6.75
C LEU A 106 -15.13 11.60 6.96
N ASN A 107 -14.68 12.81 6.60
CA ASN A 107 -15.51 14.01 6.62
C ASN A 107 -16.51 14.06 5.45
N GLN A 108 -16.52 13.03 4.60
CA GLN A 108 -17.44 12.86 3.47
C GLN A 108 -17.24 13.85 2.32
N ASP A 109 -16.08 14.49 2.26
CA ASP A 109 -15.73 15.37 1.17
C ASP A 109 -15.46 14.59 -0.12
N TYR A 110 -14.88 13.35 0.04
CA TYR A 110 -14.53 12.46 -1.06
C TYR A 110 -14.89 11.00 -0.73
N ASP A 111 -15.09 10.18 -1.77
CA ASP A 111 -15.23 8.72 -1.62
C ASP A 111 -13.86 8.05 -1.49
N PHE A 112 -12.86 8.63 -2.21
CA PHE A 112 -11.49 8.15 -2.25
C PHE A 112 -10.53 9.30 -2.03
N ALA A 113 -9.44 9.04 -1.31
CA ALA A 113 -8.32 9.96 -1.22
C ALA A 113 -7.00 9.19 -1.32
N TYR A 114 -6.08 9.72 -2.09
CA TYR A 114 -4.82 9.06 -2.39
C TYR A 114 -3.63 9.91 -1.92
N SER A 115 -2.91 9.41 -0.93
CA SER A 115 -1.65 9.99 -0.47
C SER A 115 -0.51 9.59 -1.40
N LEU A 116 -0.12 10.51 -2.29
CA LEU A 116 1.05 10.38 -3.16
C LEU A 116 2.28 10.85 -2.40
N ALA A 117 2.75 10.04 -1.46
CA ALA A 117 3.81 10.39 -0.53
C ALA A 117 5.10 9.60 -0.77
N ARG A 118 6.21 10.14 -0.30
CA ARG A 118 7.49 9.47 -0.09
C ARG A 118 8.22 10.06 1.12
N PRO A 119 9.04 9.25 1.86
CA PRO A 119 9.31 7.82 1.63
C PRO A 119 8.07 6.93 1.82
N PRO A 120 8.10 5.68 1.30
CA PRO A 120 7.06 4.68 1.56
C PRO A 120 7.05 4.26 3.03
N GLY A 121 6.11 3.38 3.43
CA GLY A 121 5.89 3.11 4.84
C GLY A 121 5.77 1.65 5.26
N HIS A 122 5.26 0.75 4.43
CA HIS A 122 4.76 -0.57 4.83
C HIS A 122 5.82 -1.53 5.40
N HIS A 123 7.12 -1.28 5.17
CA HIS A 123 8.21 -2.07 5.79
C HIS A 123 8.66 -1.53 7.15
N ALA A 124 8.36 -0.27 7.51
CA ALA A 124 8.75 0.28 8.80
C ALA A 124 7.98 -0.42 9.92
N THR A 125 8.70 -1.14 10.78
CA THR A 125 8.12 -1.81 11.97
C THR A 125 7.92 -0.80 13.10
N GLY A 126 7.32 -1.23 14.20
CA GLY A 126 7.16 -0.36 15.36
C GLY A 126 8.46 0.23 15.89
N ASN A 127 9.61 -0.39 15.63
CA ASN A 127 10.91 -0.01 16.18
C ASN A 127 12.06 0.09 15.18
N ARG A 128 11.81 -0.10 13.88
CA ARG A 128 12.89 -0.16 12.89
C ARG A 128 12.45 0.41 11.53
N ALA A 129 13.32 1.25 10.94
CA ALA A 129 13.27 1.63 9.54
C ALA A 129 13.95 0.56 8.69
N MET A 130 13.33 0.16 7.57
CA MET A 130 13.87 -0.82 6.64
C MET A 130 13.11 -0.80 5.31
N GLY A 131 13.67 -1.40 4.25
CA GLY A 131 12.99 -1.49 2.95
C GLY A 131 12.57 -0.10 2.41
N PHE A 132 13.46 0.89 2.51
CA PHE A 132 13.23 2.28 2.12
C PHE A 132 12.25 3.06 3.00
N CYS A 133 11.57 2.39 3.94
CA CYS A 133 10.52 2.96 4.80
C CYS A 133 11.11 3.48 6.12
N LEU A 134 10.72 4.70 6.50
CA LEU A 134 11.18 5.34 7.74
C LEU A 134 10.11 5.33 8.82
N ILE A 135 8.88 5.66 8.46
CA ILE A 135 7.67 5.67 9.30
C ILE A 135 6.59 4.91 8.54
N ASN A 136 5.81 4.09 9.20
CA ASN A 136 4.69 3.39 8.59
C ASN A 136 3.52 4.37 8.40
N ASN A 137 3.41 4.93 7.21
CA ASN A 137 2.47 6.01 6.90
C ASN A 137 1.02 5.58 7.10
N LEU A 138 0.67 4.40 6.58
CA LEU A 138 -0.69 3.85 6.67
C LEU A 138 -1.04 3.50 8.12
N ALA A 139 -0.14 2.82 8.84
CA ALA A 139 -0.41 2.43 10.22
C ALA A 139 -0.63 3.65 11.12
N VAL A 140 0.17 4.73 10.93
CA VAL A 140 -0.01 6.00 11.67
C VAL A 140 -1.39 6.60 11.37
N ALA A 141 -1.81 6.62 10.09
CA ALA A 141 -3.11 7.13 9.71
C ALA A 141 -4.25 6.27 10.26
N LEU A 142 -4.12 4.94 10.27
CA LEU A 142 -5.11 4.03 10.82
C LEU A 142 -5.30 4.26 12.32
N GLU A 143 -4.21 4.33 13.09
CA GLU A 143 -4.28 4.57 14.53
C GLU A 143 -4.80 5.98 14.86
N TYR A 144 -4.49 6.98 14.03
CA TYR A 144 -5.11 8.29 14.12
C TYR A 144 -6.65 8.21 13.93
N VAL A 145 -7.10 7.52 12.87
CA VAL A 145 -8.53 7.32 12.59
C VAL A 145 -9.21 6.57 13.72
N ARG A 146 -8.62 5.47 14.19
CA ARG A 146 -9.13 4.69 15.33
C ARG A 146 -9.36 5.59 16.54
N LYS A 147 -8.39 6.41 16.88
CA LYS A 147 -8.44 7.32 18.03
C LYS A 147 -9.41 8.48 17.86
N ARG A 148 -9.39 9.11 16.69
CA ARG A 148 -10.12 10.36 16.43
C ARG A 148 -11.59 10.16 16.13
N TYR A 149 -11.92 9.09 15.38
CA TYR A 149 -13.27 8.81 14.89
C TYR A 149 -13.95 7.63 15.60
N GLY A 150 -13.23 6.88 16.43
CA GLY A 150 -13.77 5.76 17.21
C GLY A 150 -14.10 4.52 16.38
N LEU A 151 -13.62 4.44 15.13
CA LEU A 151 -13.76 3.26 14.29
C LEU A 151 -12.92 2.11 14.86
N LYS A 152 -13.37 0.88 14.66
CA LYS A 152 -12.75 -0.29 15.29
C LYS A 152 -12.17 -1.28 14.30
N LYS A 153 -12.94 -1.64 13.27
CA LYS A 153 -12.56 -2.68 12.32
C LYS A 153 -12.05 -2.08 11.01
N PHE A 154 -10.88 -2.50 10.59
CA PHE A 154 -10.25 -2.00 9.37
C PHE A 154 -9.78 -3.15 8.49
N ILE A 155 -9.93 -3.00 7.17
CA ILE A 155 -9.21 -3.81 6.19
C ILE A 155 -8.05 -2.98 5.68
N ILE A 156 -6.86 -3.58 5.65
CA ILE A 156 -5.70 -3.11 4.91
C ILE A 156 -5.49 -4.10 3.78
N PHE A 157 -5.55 -3.63 2.54
CA PHE A 157 -5.18 -4.44 1.39
C PHE A 157 -3.90 -3.87 0.77
N ASP A 158 -2.86 -4.68 0.73
CA ASP A 158 -1.54 -4.35 0.24
C ASP A 158 -1.25 -5.18 -1.02
N PHE A 159 -0.97 -4.51 -2.14
CA PHE A 159 -0.58 -5.17 -3.39
C PHE A 159 0.78 -4.71 -3.91
N ASP A 160 1.63 -4.17 -3.03
CA ASP A 160 3.04 -4.02 -3.32
C ASP A 160 3.68 -5.39 -3.63
N ALA A 161 4.69 -5.42 -4.48
CA ALA A 161 5.38 -6.68 -4.81
C ALA A 161 6.10 -7.28 -3.61
N HIS A 162 6.44 -6.45 -2.62
CA HIS A 162 7.09 -6.85 -1.37
C HIS A 162 6.06 -7.00 -0.26
N TYR A 163 6.25 -7.99 0.61
CA TYR A 163 5.42 -8.14 1.80
C TYR A 163 5.60 -6.95 2.75
N GLY A 164 4.52 -6.29 3.12
CA GLY A 164 4.54 -5.18 4.09
C GLY A 164 4.73 -5.67 5.53
N ASN A 165 5.91 -6.22 5.79
CA ASN A 165 6.24 -6.83 7.09
C ASN A 165 6.12 -5.88 8.27
N GLY A 166 6.33 -4.58 8.06
CA GLY A 166 6.14 -3.56 9.11
C GLY A 166 4.68 -3.40 9.48
N THR A 167 3.79 -3.29 8.50
CA THR A 167 2.34 -3.22 8.72
C THR A 167 1.84 -4.49 9.40
N ALA A 168 2.30 -5.65 8.91
CA ALA A 168 1.96 -6.94 9.51
C ALA A 168 2.42 -7.05 10.96
N GLU A 169 3.68 -6.69 11.29
CA GLU A 169 4.21 -6.73 12.67
C GLU A 169 3.38 -5.87 13.62
N ILE A 170 3.06 -4.63 13.19
CA ILE A 170 2.32 -3.66 14.01
C ILE A 170 0.94 -4.22 14.41
N PHE A 171 0.25 -4.88 13.48
CA PHE A 171 -1.13 -5.34 13.71
C PHE A 171 -1.26 -6.86 13.94
N TYR A 172 -0.15 -7.58 14.11
CA TYR A 172 -0.11 -9.05 14.12
C TYR A 172 -0.97 -9.72 15.20
N HIS A 173 -1.27 -8.99 16.27
CA HIS A 173 -2.06 -9.45 17.42
C HIS A 173 -3.47 -8.84 17.48
N ASP A 174 -3.83 -7.99 16.52
CA ASP A 174 -5.07 -7.20 16.58
C ASP A 174 -6.19 -7.82 15.74
N PRO A 175 -7.25 -8.41 16.37
CA PRO A 175 -8.37 -9.02 15.66
C PRO A 175 -9.29 -8.00 14.98
N GLN A 176 -9.07 -6.71 15.18
CA GLN A 176 -9.84 -5.65 14.56
C GLN A 176 -9.23 -5.18 13.22
N ILE A 177 -8.07 -5.68 12.87
CA ILE A 177 -7.38 -5.38 11.61
C ILE A 177 -7.28 -6.65 10.78
N LEU A 178 -7.91 -6.66 9.61
CA LEU A 178 -7.64 -7.67 8.58
C LEU A 178 -6.62 -7.11 7.61
N TYR A 179 -5.39 -7.59 7.71
CA TYR A 179 -4.32 -7.28 6.76
C TYR A 179 -4.27 -8.37 5.69
N ILE A 180 -4.46 -7.97 4.43
CA ILE A 180 -4.40 -8.85 3.26
C ILE A 180 -3.24 -8.34 2.40
N SER A 181 -2.23 -9.17 2.18
CA SER A 181 -1.10 -8.83 1.31
C SER A 181 -0.94 -9.85 0.19
N ILE A 182 -0.90 -9.34 -1.06
CA ILE A 182 -0.54 -10.15 -2.23
C ILE A 182 0.80 -9.68 -2.77
N HIS A 183 1.80 -10.52 -2.67
CA HIS A 183 3.19 -10.18 -2.91
C HIS A 183 3.93 -11.33 -3.59
N GLN A 184 5.15 -11.09 -4.06
CA GLN A 184 5.98 -12.14 -4.65
C GLN A 184 6.42 -13.14 -3.57
N ASP A 185 6.58 -14.41 -3.95
CA ASP A 185 7.00 -15.50 -3.08
C ASP A 185 8.21 -15.10 -2.21
N PRO A 186 8.09 -15.13 -0.87
CA PRO A 186 9.12 -14.73 0.09
C PRO A 186 10.48 -15.40 -0.10
N HIS A 187 10.52 -16.59 -0.70
CA HIS A 187 11.79 -17.26 -1.01
C HIS A 187 12.60 -16.54 -2.09
N THR A 188 11.99 -15.61 -2.81
CA THR A 188 12.57 -14.99 -4.04
C THR A 188 12.74 -13.48 -3.96
N ILE A 189 12.25 -12.84 -2.88
CA ILE A 189 12.27 -11.39 -2.73
C ILE A 189 12.42 -10.99 -1.25
N PHE A 190 12.91 -9.78 -1.00
CA PHE A 190 12.85 -9.13 0.31
C PHE A 190 11.37 -8.97 0.78
N PRO A 191 11.04 -9.06 2.07
CA PRO A 191 11.95 -9.29 3.22
C PRO A 191 12.22 -10.76 3.53
N GLY A 192 11.69 -11.71 2.76
CA GLY A 192 11.79 -13.14 3.06
C GLY A 192 10.76 -13.64 4.07
N GLU A 193 9.69 -12.87 4.28
CA GLU A 193 8.55 -13.11 5.16
C GLU A 193 7.25 -12.95 4.36
N GLY A 194 6.10 -13.36 4.91
CA GLY A 194 4.80 -13.29 4.24
C GLY A 194 4.32 -14.66 3.74
N PHE A 195 4.72 -15.74 4.40
CA PHE A 195 4.21 -17.09 4.10
C PHE A 195 2.74 -17.24 4.51
N ILE A 196 2.01 -18.14 3.84
CA ILE A 196 0.58 -18.37 4.11
C ILE A 196 0.33 -18.71 5.59
N GLU A 197 1.28 -19.39 6.23
CA GLU A 197 1.21 -19.81 7.63
C GLU A 197 1.42 -18.68 8.63
N GLU A 198 1.96 -17.53 8.22
CA GLU A 198 2.14 -16.33 9.03
C GLU A 198 0.83 -15.55 9.10
N MET A 199 -0.14 -16.12 9.81
CA MET A 199 -1.55 -15.71 9.79
C MET A 199 -1.99 -14.85 10.98
N GLY A 200 -1.05 -14.20 11.66
CA GLY A 200 -1.30 -13.49 12.92
C GLY A 200 -1.12 -14.40 14.13
N SER A 201 -1.20 -13.86 15.32
CA SER A 201 -1.09 -14.63 16.55
C SER A 201 -1.95 -14.08 17.69
N GLY A 202 -2.15 -14.88 18.74
CA GLY A 202 -3.06 -14.52 19.83
C GLY A 202 -4.49 -14.29 19.31
N GLU A 203 -5.09 -13.18 19.68
CA GLU A 203 -6.44 -12.78 19.21
C GLU A 203 -6.44 -12.39 17.73
N GLY A 204 -5.31 -11.92 17.19
CA GLY A 204 -5.15 -11.56 15.78
C GLY A 204 -4.92 -12.75 14.85
N LYS A 205 -4.93 -14.00 15.36
CA LYS A 205 -4.74 -15.18 14.53
C LYS A 205 -5.89 -15.34 13.54
N GLY A 206 -5.56 -15.48 12.25
CA GLY A 206 -6.51 -15.55 11.14
C GLY A 206 -6.77 -14.19 10.47
N PHE A 207 -6.20 -13.10 10.99
CA PHE A 207 -6.41 -11.75 10.45
C PHE A 207 -5.18 -11.15 9.75
N ASN A 208 -4.13 -11.93 9.52
CA ASN A 208 -3.01 -11.62 8.62
C ASN A 208 -3.05 -12.63 7.46
N LEU A 209 -3.55 -12.23 6.29
CA LEU A 209 -3.79 -13.10 5.15
C LEU A 209 -2.76 -12.83 4.05
N ASN A 210 -1.83 -13.75 3.88
CA ASN A 210 -0.74 -13.65 2.92
C ASN A 210 -1.02 -14.48 1.67
N ILE A 211 -0.79 -13.87 0.50
CA ILE A 211 -0.99 -14.46 -0.82
C ILE A 211 0.35 -14.40 -1.58
N PRO A 212 1.28 -15.32 -1.30
CA PRO A 212 2.58 -15.34 -1.98
C PRO A 212 2.45 -15.83 -3.41
N MET A 213 2.82 -15.00 -4.38
CA MET A 213 2.71 -15.27 -5.81
C MET A 213 4.05 -15.66 -6.42
N PRO A 214 4.13 -16.73 -7.20
CA PRO A 214 5.37 -17.14 -7.85
C PRO A 214 5.94 -16.08 -8.78
N PRO A 215 7.26 -15.97 -8.94
CA PRO A 215 7.86 -15.14 -9.98
C PRO A 215 7.24 -15.39 -11.36
N GLY A 216 7.05 -14.34 -12.15
CA GLY A 216 6.38 -14.40 -13.45
C GLY A 216 4.86 -14.57 -13.38
N SER A 217 4.24 -14.36 -12.22
CA SER A 217 2.77 -14.27 -12.09
C SER A 217 2.26 -13.04 -12.81
N LYS A 218 1.15 -13.22 -13.55
CA LYS A 218 0.58 -12.21 -14.45
C LYS A 218 -0.70 -11.62 -13.87
N THR A 219 -1.19 -10.56 -14.49
CA THR A 219 -2.48 -9.94 -14.19
C THR A 219 -3.62 -10.97 -14.08
N SER A 220 -3.68 -11.96 -15.01
CA SER A 220 -4.69 -13.02 -14.95
C SER A 220 -4.61 -13.92 -13.71
N ASP A 221 -3.39 -14.18 -13.22
CA ASP A 221 -3.16 -14.98 -12.02
C ASP A 221 -3.64 -14.22 -10.77
N TYR A 222 -3.36 -12.91 -10.71
CA TYR A 222 -3.80 -12.01 -9.65
C TYR A 222 -5.32 -11.87 -9.63
N ILE A 223 -5.94 -11.61 -10.79
CA ILE A 223 -7.40 -11.52 -10.92
C ILE A 223 -8.07 -12.78 -10.37
N TYR A 224 -7.61 -13.96 -10.83
CA TYR A 224 -8.20 -15.24 -10.41
C TYR A 224 -8.22 -15.43 -8.89
N ILE A 225 -7.14 -15.09 -8.21
CA ILE A 225 -7.04 -15.33 -6.76
C ILE A 225 -7.74 -14.23 -5.95
N LEU A 226 -7.63 -12.97 -6.41
CA LEU A 226 -8.19 -11.82 -5.71
C LEU A 226 -9.72 -11.77 -5.77
N GLU A 227 -10.34 -12.11 -6.91
CA GLU A 227 -11.81 -12.22 -7.01
C GLU A 227 -12.39 -13.18 -5.96
N LYS A 228 -11.69 -14.29 -5.70
CA LYS A 228 -12.13 -15.31 -4.74
C LYS A 228 -11.93 -14.92 -3.28
N ILE A 229 -10.87 -14.16 -3.01
CA ILE A 229 -10.48 -13.83 -1.63
C ILE A 229 -11.14 -12.54 -1.17
N LEU A 230 -11.06 -11.47 -1.98
CA LEU A 230 -11.47 -10.14 -1.53
C LEU A 230 -12.98 -10.06 -1.27
N GLU A 231 -13.82 -10.61 -2.14
CA GLU A 231 -15.28 -10.57 -1.94
C GLU A 231 -15.68 -11.21 -0.61
N THR A 232 -15.16 -12.40 -0.32
CA THR A 232 -15.41 -13.10 0.94
C THR A 232 -14.86 -12.32 2.14
N ALA A 233 -13.59 -11.88 2.05
CA ALA A 233 -12.93 -11.16 3.14
C ALA A 233 -13.68 -9.88 3.52
N TYR A 234 -14.07 -9.06 2.54
CA TYR A 234 -14.83 -7.82 2.78
C TYR A 234 -16.24 -8.09 3.33
N THR A 235 -16.92 -9.11 2.81
CA THR A 235 -18.29 -9.45 3.22
C THR A 235 -18.34 -10.02 4.64
N GLU A 236 -17.39 -10.89 5.00
CA GLU A 236 -17.39 -11.58 6.30
C GLU A 236 -16.75 -10.76 7.41
N PHE A 237 -15.64 -10.05 7.12
CA PHE A 237 -14.96 -9.24 8.13
C PHE A 237 -15.76 -8.00 8.51
N LYS A 238 -16.45 -7.36 7.57
CA LYS A 238 -17.30 -6.16 7.77
C LYS A 238 -16.56 -5.02 8.46
N ALA A 239 -15.55 -4.52 7.77
CA ALA A 239 -14.76 -3.39 8.25
C ALA A 239 -15.57 -2.09 8.27
N ASP A 240 -15.26 -1.23 9.23
CA ASP A 240 -15.78 0.14 9.31
C ASP A 240 -15.12 1.05 8.26
N PHE A 241 -13.86 0.73 7.88
CA PHE A 241 -13.07 1.54 6.95
C PHE A 241 -11.98 0.71 6.27
N SER A 242 -11.58 1.14 5.06
CA SER A 242 -10.59 0.41 4.25
C SER A 242 -9.40 1.30 3.90
N PHE A 243 -8.21 0.72 4.03
CA PHE A 243 -6.94 1.27 3.57
C PHE A 243 -6.34 0.39 2.49
N LEU A 244 -5.59 1.02 1.59
CA LEU A 244 -4.94 0.36 0.48
C LEU A 244 -3.47 0.81 0.39
N ASP A 245 -2.53 -0.10 0.61
CA ASP A 245 -1.13 0.09 0.27
C ASP A 245 -0.95 -0.20 -1.22
N VAL A 246 -0.51 0.82 -1.96
CA VAL A 246 -0.48 0.84 -3.43
C VAL A 246 0.96 0.78 -3.92
N GLY A 247 1.41 -0.41 -4.32
CA GLY A 247 2.69 -0.61 -4.97
C GLY A 247 2.54 -0.81 -6.49
N PHE A 248 3.49 -0.28 -7.26
CA PHE A 248 3.57 -0.45 -8.71
C PHE A 248 4.75 -1.31 -9.14
N ASP A 249 5.52 -1.81 -8.20
CA ASP A 249 6.70 -2.65 -8.42
C ASP A 249 6.36 -4.10 -8.81
N GLY A 250 5.10 -4.51 -8.73
CA GLY A 250 4.60 -5.72 -9.36
C GLY A 250 4.50 -5.65 -10.90
N HIS A 251 4.66 -4.46 -11.49
CA HIS A 251 4.60 -4.28 -12.94
C HIS A 251 5.76 -4.96 -13.66
N MET A 252 5.50 -5.58 -14.81
CA MET A 252 6.48 -6.36 -15.58
C MET A 252 7.72 -5.57 -16.05
N GLU A 253 7.63 -4.25 -16.07
CA GLU A 253 8.73 -3.34 -16.40
C GLU A 253 9.52 -2.89 -15.16
N ASP A 254 9.07 -3.24 -13.93
CA ASP A 254 9.73 -2.78 -12.72
C ASP A 254 11.00 -3.61 -12.44
N PRO A 255 12.12 -2.95 -12.07
CA PRO A 255 13.39 -3.65 -11.87
C PRO A 255 13.51 -4.37 -10.51
N LEU A 256 12.61 -4.14 -9.56
CA LEU A 256 12.76 -4.64 -8.18
C LEU A 256 11.92 -5.88 -7.88
N SER A 257 11.09 -6.35 -8.81
CA SER A 257 10.38 -7.62 -8.67
C SER A 257 10.50 -8.48 -9.93
N SER A 258 10.04 -9.71 -9.83
CA SER A 258 9.93 -10.65 -10.95
C SER A 258 8.47 -10.98 -11.26
N LEU A 259 7.54 -10.17 -10.80
CA LEU A 259 6.13 -10.25 -11.17
C LEU A 259 5.92 -9.68 -12.57
N HIS A 260 4.87 -10.11 -13.24
CA HIS A 260 4.58 -9.69 -14.61
C HIS A 260 3.16 -9.10 -14.74
N LEU A 261 2.80 -8.21 -13.81
CA LEU A 261 1.57 -7.43 -13.95
C LEU A 261 1.71 -6.44 -15.11
N ASP A 262 0.65 -6.23 -15.84
CA ASP A 262 0.57 -5.20 -16.88
C ASP A 262 -0.27 -4.00 -16.41
N ASP A 263 -0.30 -2.98 -17.22
CA ASP A 263 -1.06 -1.75 -16.96
C ASP A 263 -2.56 -1.97 -16.68
N ASN A 264 -3.15 -3.14 -16.98
CA ASN A 264 -4.57 -3.42 -16.80
C ASN A 264 -4.90 -3.91 -15.39
N PHE A 265 -3.93 -4.41 -14.64
CA PHE A 265 -4.14 -4.82 -13.25
C PHE A 265 -4.63 -3.64 -12.39
N TYR A 266 -4.02 -2.49 -12.50
CA TYR A 266 -4.27 -1.34 -11.63
C TYR A 266 -5.69 -0.73 -11.79
N PRO A 267 -6.19 -0.49 -13.01
CA PRO A 267 -7.59 -0.09 -13.16
C PRO A 267 -8.56 -1.22 -12.79
N TRP A 268 -8.20 -2.50 -13.03
CA TRP A 268 -9.02 -3.63 -12.64
C TRP A 268 -9.22 -3.66 -11.11
N ILE A 269 -8.14 -3.60 -10.34
CA ILE A 269 -8.25 -3.65 -8.87
C ILE A 269 -8.99 -2.42 -8.32
N GLY A 270 -8.80 -1.24 -8.91
CA GLY A 270 -9.59 -0.05 -8.58
C GLY A 270 -11.08 -0.25 -8.84
N CYS A 271 -11.47 -0.86 -9.98
CA CYS A 271 -12.85 -1.23 -10.28
C CYS A 271 -13.40 -2.23 -9.25
N HIS A 272 -12.62 -3.24 -8.93
CA HIS A 272 -13.04 -4.32 -8.04
C HIS A 272 -13.27 -3.81 -6.62
N LEU A 273 -12.32 -3.09 -6.06
CA LEU A 273 -12.39 -2.57 -4.70
C LEU A 273 -13.52 -1.56 -4.48
N GLN A 274 -13.80 -0.68 -5.44
CA GLN A 274 -14.90 0.28 -5.27
C GLN A 274 -16.30 -0.36 -5.24
N LYS A 275 -16.43 -1.63 -5.66
CA LYS A 275 -17.67 -2.41 -5.46
C LYS A 275 -17.76 -2.99 -4.05
N LEU A 276 -16.61 -3.36 -3.47
CA LEU A 276 -16.52 -3.96 -2.14
C LEU A 276 -16.59 -2.93 -1.02
N THR A 277 -16.01 -1.76 -1.26
CA THR A 277 -16.03 -0.65 -0.31
C THR A 277 -16.24 0.69 -1.03
N PRO A 278 -17.28 1.45 -0.66
CA PRO A 278 -17.57 2.74 -1.31
C PRO A 278 -16.61 3.86 -0.90
N LYS A 279 -15.82 3.63 0.14
CA LYS A 279 -14.88 4.61 0.70
C LYS A 279 -13.58 3.93 1.09
N MET A 280 -12.46 4.47 0.60
CA MET A 280 -11.13 3.98 0.95
C MET A 280 -10.06 5.05 0.83
N VAL A 281 -8.99 4.86 1.58
CA VAL A 281 -7.76 5.65 1.50
C VAL A 281 -6.67 4.83 0.84
N LEU A 282 -6.01 5.45 -0.14
CA LEU A 282 -4.89 4.86 -0.84
C LEU A 282 -3.60 5.54 -0.35
N VAL A 283 -2.55 4.75 -0.13
CA VAL A 283 -1.22 5.22 0.27
C VAL A 283 -0.20 4.63 -0.69
N LEU A 284 0.63 5.47 -1.31
CA LEU A 284 1.65 5.04 -2.25
C LEU A 284 2.80 4.35 -1.51
N GLU A 285 3.16 3.17 -1.97
CA GLU A 285 4.31 2.40 -1.51
C GLU A 285 5.38 2.27 -2.61
N GLY A 286 5.67 1.09 -3.12
CA GLY A 286 6.69 0.82 -4.12
C GLY A 286 6.32 1.23 -5.56
N GLY A 287 7.22 0.93 -6.46
CA GLY A 287 7.18 1.27 -7.89
C GLY A 287 8.37 2.11 -8.32
N TYR A 288 9.21 1.56 -9.20
CA TYR A 288 10.54 2.08 -9.52
C TYR A 288 10.80 2.19 -11.04
N CYS A 289 9.92 1.63 -11.86
CA CYS A 289 9.83 1.97 -13.28
C CYS A 289 8.92 3.20 -13.43
N TYR A 290 9.50 4.38 -13.60
CA TYR A 290 8.80 5.66 -13.58
C TYR A 290 7.65 5.73 -14.59
N ASP A 291 7.90 5.28 -15.83
CA ASP A 291 6.90 5.32 -16.90
C ASP A 291 5.73 4.39 -16.63
N ALA A 292 5.99 3.14 -16.22
CA ALA A 292 4.96 2.17 -15.87
C ALA A 292 4.14 2.65 -14.67
N MET A 293 4.82 3.18 -13.65
CA MET A 293 4.19 3.72 -12.45
C MET A 293 3.27 4.91 -12.81
N ALA A 294 3.72 5.84 -13.64
CA ALA A 294 2.92 7.00 -14.05
C ALA A 294 1.66 6.60 -14.84
N ARG A 295 1.82 5.71 -15.84
CA ARG A 295 0.69 5.19 -16.65
C ARG A 295 -0.33 4.43 -15.80
N SER A 296 0.15 3.57 -14.92
CA SER A 296 -0.70 2.72 -14.07
C SER A 296 -1.45 3.55 -13.02
N ASN A 297 -0.78 4.53 -12.40
CA ASN A 297 -1.42 5.49 -11.50
C ASN A 297 -2.56 6.24 -12.21
N LEU A 298 -2.29 6.79 -13.40
CA LEU A 298 -3.30 7.50 -14.16
C LEU A 298 -4.53 6.62 -14.42
N LYS A 299 -4.34 5.37 -14.85
CA LYS A 299 -5.45 4.44 -15.13
C LYS A 299 -6.28 4.15 -13.88
N MET A 300 -5.63 3.91 -12.74
CA MET A 300 -6.30 3.66 -11.47
C MET A 300 -7.07 4.90 -10.99
N ILE A 301 -6.45 6.08 -11.04
CA ILE A 301 -7.08 7.35 -10.66
C ILE A 301 -8.32 7.62 -11.52
N LYS A 302 -8.25 7.43 -12.85
CA LYS A 302 -9.39 7.60 -13.76
C LYS A 302 -10.57 6.69 -13.38
N VAL A 303 -10.30 5.43 -13.10
CA VAL A 303 -11.32 4.46 -12.70
C VAL A 303 -12.04 4.90 -11.42
N LEU A 304 -11.29 5.30 -10.41
CA LEU A 304 -11.86 5.75 -9.13
C LEU A 304 -12.59 7.08 -9.25
N ARG A 305 -12.04 8.04 -10.00
CA ARG A 305 -12.66 9.34 -10.25
C ARG A 305 -13.99 9.22 -10.98
N ASP A 306 -13.98 8.45 -12.07
CA ASP A 306 -15.12 8.33 -12.97
C ASP A 306 -16.11 7.23 -12.52
N LYS A 307 -15.83 6.59 -11.38
CA LYS A 307 -16.63 5.50 -10.79
C LYS A 307 -16.91 4.37 -11.80
N ILE A 308 -15.87 3.97 -12.53
CA ILE A 308 -15.99 2.89 -13.51
C ILE A 308 -16.03 1.56 -12.75
N THR A 309 -17.12 0.80 -12.91
CA THR A 309 -17.35 -0.47 -12.21
C THR A 309 -17.34 -1.69 -13.14
N ASN A 310 -17.14 -1.49 -14.45
CA ASN A 310 -17.05 -2.59 -15.40
C ASN A 310 -15.61 -3.12 -15.50
N GLU A 311 -15.33 -4.18 -14.76
CA GLU A 311 -14.03 -4.86 -14.69
C GLU A 311 -13.66 -5.59 -15.98
N ASP A 312 -14.66 -6.06 -16.75
CA ASP A 312 -14.44 -6.84 -17.98
C ASP A 312 -13.59 -6.09 -19.01
N ARG A 313 -13.56 -4.75 -18.91
CA ARG A 313 -12.73 -3.90 -19.76
C ARG A 313 -11.24 -4.15 -19.61
N TRP A 314 -10.83 -4.67 -18.46
CA TRP A 314 -9.43 -4.84 -18.09
C TRP A 314 -8.99 -6.30 -18.02
N GLN A 315 -9.96 -7.22 -18.13
CA GLN A 315 -9.66 -8.65 -18.22
C GLN A 315 -9.19 -9.00 -19.64
N ALA A 316 -8.24 -9.92 -19.73
CA ALA A 316 -7.83 -10.46 -21.01
C ALA A 316 -9.03 -11.15 -21.69
N GLN A 317 -9.25 -10.86 -22.99
CA GLN A 317 -10.29 -11.56 -23.76
C GLN A 317 -9.95 -13.05 -23.87
N GLY A 318 -10.82 -13.92 -23.36
CA GLY A 318 -10.68 -15.37 -23.39
C GLY A 318 -10.68 -16.03 -22.02
N GLU A 319 -10.61 -17.36 -21.97
CA GLU A 319 -10.45 -18.09 -20.72
C GLU A 319 -9.12 -17.70 -20.05
N LEU A 320 -9.19 -17.30 -18.78
CA LEU A 320 -8.02 -17.05 -17.95
C LEU A 320 -7.20 -18.34 -17.81
N LYS A 321 -6.10 -18.43 -18.56
CA LYS A 321 -5.14 -19.54 -18.39
C LYS A 321 -4.32 -19.32 -17.12
N VAL A 322 -4.91 -19.67 -15.99
CA VAL A 322 -4.27 -19.59 -14.69
C VAL A 322 -3.37 -20.82 -14.50
N LYS A 323 -2.14 -20.57 -14.05
CA LYS A 323 -1.18 -21.65 -13.73
C LYS A 323 -1.73 -22.58 -12.64
N ASP A 324 -1.48 -23.88 -12.73
CA ASP A 324 -1.92 -24.85 -11.70
C ASP A 324 -1.28 -24.56 -10.33
N GLU A 325 -0.14 -23.93 -10.31
CA GLU A 325 0.52 -23.46 -9.09
C GLU A 325 -0.33 -22.45 -8.33
N ILE A 326 -0.94 -21.48 -9.03
CA ILE A 326 -1.84 -20.48 -8.42
C ILE A 326 -3.08 -21.15 -7.82
N LYS A 327 -3.63 -22.17 -8.50
CA LYS A 327 -4.75 -22.94 -7.97
C LYS A 327 -4.37 -23.69 -6.69
N ARG A 328 -3.14 -24.20 -6.61
CA ARG A 328 -2.61 -24.85 -5.40
C ARG A 328 -2.43 -23.87 -4.25
N ILE A 329 -1.91 -22.66 -4.55
CA ILE A 329 -1.80 -21.57 -3.56
C ILE A 329 -3.18 -21.20 -3.02
N PHE A 330 -4.16 -20.98 -3.90
CA PHE A 330 -5.52 -20.69 -3.48
C PHE A 330 -6.10 -21.81 -2.61
N LYS A 331 -5.93 -23.07 -3.00
CA LYS A 331 -6.38 -24.21 -2.20
C LYS A 331 -5.72 -24.24 -0.82
N LYS A 332 -4.41 -23.97 -0.74
CA LYS A 332 -3.69 -23.90 0.53
C LYS A 332 -4.23 -22.77 1.43
N ILE A 333 -4.55 -21.60 0.84
CA ILE A 333 -5.17 -20.49 1.58
C ILE A 333 -6.55 -20.91 2.11
N GLN A 334 -7.40 -21.51 1.27
CA GLN A 334 -8.71 -22.03 1.71
C GLN A 334 -8.57 -22.99 2.90
N ASP A 335 -7.66 -23.96 2.81
CA ASP A 335 -7.48 -24.96 3.87
C ASP A 335 -6.94 -24.31 5.17
N THR A 336 -6.02 -23.36 5.05
CA THR A 336 -5.40 -22.66 6.19
C THR A 336 -6.38 -21.71 6.88
N PHE A 337 -7.16 -20.98 6.12
CA PHE A 337 -8.08 -19.94 6.63
C PHE A 337 -9.52 -20.42 6.82
N SER A 338 -9.84 -21.69 6.53
CA SER A 338 -11.19 -22.26 6.72
C SER A 338 -11.81 -22.09 8.11
N PRO A 339 -11.05 -21.94 9.23
CA PRO A 339 -11.64 -21.61 10.52
C PRO A 339 -12.12 -20.16 10.65
N TYR A 340 -11.72 -19.25 9.73
CA TYR A 340 -11.93 -17.83 9.82
C TYR A 340 -12.78 -17.27 8.68
N PHE A 341 -12.65 -17.81 7.45
CA PHE A 341 -13.32 -17.35 6.23
C PHE A 341 -13.81 -18.52 5.37
N THR A 342 -14.86 -18.27 4.59
CA THR A 342 -15.50 -19.28 3.70
C THR A 342 -15.11 -19.07 2.23
N PHE A 343 -13.80 -18.98 1.93
CA PHE A 343 -13.26 -18.77 0.56
C PHE A 343 -13.68 -19.86 -0.43
#